data_c289340d1872dadfddfc490a1a634161
#
_entry.id   c289340d1872dadfddfc490a1a634161
#
_cell.length_a   1.000
_cell.length_b   1.000
_cell.length_c   1.000
_cell.angle_alpha   90.00
_cell.angle_beta   90.00
_cell.angle_gamma   90.00
#
_symmetry.space_group_name_H-M   'P 1'
#
loop_
_entity.id
_entity.type
_entity.pdbx_description
1 polymer ?
#
loop_
_entity_poly.entity_id
_entity_poly.type
_entity_poly.pdbx_seq_one_letter_code
_entity_poly.pdbx_strand_id
1 'polypeptide(L)'
;KSLNERGISCPVLLRVTDYLAYRIQQINETFYKAIKEIGYKGDYKGVFPVKVNQQAQVIDKIVEFGKEYHFGLEVGSKPELLIALAHDLSSKSTIICNGIKDKEFIHLAILSQKIGFKTILVLESPRELDLIIKISKELNIRPFLGIRIKLTNKVSGNWSQSSGDRSAFGLSVEQVMEVISKLKASEYLDCLILQHSHLGSQIPDIIEIRKATQEACRFFSEITNQGAPLEYIDLGGGLGVDYTGEQKSAVNSINYSLDEYCTNIVETVKYELDQSKIKHPTIITESGRACVASSSMLIFNILETTNFDSHKKQEPDKNDHPLLTNMMQIPSYLSIERTQECLNDLNYYRDEIRTLFRSGQINLPEMAKTEETYLYIINKIKEVLTLSDEITEELQTSIDNMADIYHGNFSLFQSLPDVWAIDQLHPIAPIQKLNEKPKRRGVLNDITCDSDGIINK
;
A
#
# COMPACT_ATOMS: atom_id res chain seq x y z
N LYS A 1 4.14 9.81 27.93
CA LYS A 1 4.22 10.64 29.14
C LYS A 1 3.81 12.07 28.82
N SER A 2 4.44 12.74 27.87
CA SER A 2 4.10 14.11 27.44
C SER A 2 2.63 14.31 27.02
N LEU A 3 2.01 13.33 26.33
CA LEU A 3 0.59 13.39 25.95
C LEU A 3 -0.31 13.39 27.17
N ASN A 4 -0.04 12.51 28.14
CA ASN A 4 -0.82 12.45 29.38
C ASN A 4 -0.68 13.75 30.22
N GLU A 5 0.51 14.34 30.25
CA GLU A 5 0.75 15.63 30.91
C GLU A 5 -0.05 16.78 30.26
N ARG A 6 -0.39 16.64 28.97
CA ARG A 6 -1.25 17.56 28.21
C ARG A 6 -2.73 17.20 28.24
N GLY A 7 -3.12 16.18 29.01
CA GLY A 7 -4.50 15.70 29.10
C GLY A 7 -5.00 14.97 27.85
N ILE A 8 -4.11 14.50 26.97
CA ILE A 8 -4.44 13.76 25.77
C ILE A 8 -4.39 12.26 26.08
N SER A 9 -5.53 11.57 25.93
CA SER A 9 -5.66 10.14 26.11
C SER A 9 -5.73 9.39 24.77
N CYS A 10 -5.46 8.08 24.77
CA CYS A 10 -5.67 7.20 23.61
C CYS A 10 -7.16 7.09 23.24
N PRO A 11 -7.47 6.89 21.95
CA PRO A 11 -6.54 6.68 20.83
C PRO A 11 -5.92 7.98 20.33
N VAL A 12 -4.69 7.93 19.83
CA VAL A 12 -3.97 9.09 19.29
C VAL A 12 -3.32 8.74 17.96
N LEU A 13 -3.57 9.54 16.94
CA LEU A 13 -2.82 9.49 15.69
C LEU A 13 -1.63 10.48 15.81
N LEU A 14 -0.44 9.92 15.98
CA LEU A 14 0.80 10.70 16.03
C LEU A 14 1.36 10.87 14.62
N ARG A 15 1.68 12.10 14.24
CA ARG A 15 2.40 12.41 12.98
C ARG A 15 3.78 12.95 13.28
N VAL A 16 4.77 12.39 12.58
CA VAL A 16 6.17 12.78 12.67
C VAL A 16 6.55 13.50 11.39
N THR A 17 6.39 14.82 11.37
CA THR A 17 6.59 15.64 10.16
C THR A 17 8.04 15.64 9.70
N ASP A 18 9.01 15.58 10.62
CA ASP A 18 10.44 15.49 10.27
C ASP A 18 10.77 14.23 9.47
N TYR A 19 9.96 13.19 9.58
CA TYR A 19 10.11 11.99 8.75
C TYR A 19 9.78 12.27 7.29
N LEU A 20 8.81 13.16 7.00
CA LEU A 20 8.51 13.59 5.62
C LEU A 20 9.72 14.32 5.04
N ALA A 21 10.32 15.25 5.78
CA ALA A 21 11.54 15.94 5.38
C ALA A 21 12.67 14.95 5.05
N TYR A 22 12.94 14.02 5.98
CA TYR A 22 13.96 13.00 5.82
C TYR A 22 13.73 12.13 4.57
N ARG A 23 12.49 11.70 4.31
CA ARG A 23 12.20 10.85 3.15
C ARG A 23 12.33 11.61 1.83
N ILE A 24 11.86 12.85 1.76
CA ILE A 24 12.04 13.70 0.56
C ILE A 24 13.52 13.90 0.28
N GLN A 25 14.30 14.28 1.29
CA GLN A 25 15.75 14.42 1.19
C GLN A 25 16.40 13.12 0.72
N GLN A 26 16.12 12.02 1.42
CA GLN A 26 16.73 10.72 1.12
C GLN A 26 16.49 10.27 -0.32
N ILE A 27 15.26 10.38 -0.82
CA ILE A 27 14.92 9.99 -2.19
C ILE A 27 15.70 10.86 -3.20
N ASN A 28 15.68 12.18 -3.03
CA ASN A 28 16.34 13.09 -3.95
C ASN A 28 17.86 12.93 -3.93
N GLU A 29 18.48 12.87 -2.76
CA GLU A 29 19.94 12.71 -2.65
C GLU A 29 20.41 11.36 -3.18
N THR A 30 19.63 10.29 -3.00
CA THR A 30 19.98 8.97 -3.55
C THR A 30 19.92 8.97 -5.07
N PHE A 31 18.92 9.60 -5.68
CA PHE A 31 18.91 9.79 -7.14
C PHE A 31 20.06 10.65 -7.63
N TYR A 32 20.38 11.77 -6.98
CA TYR A 32 21.52 12.61 -7.37
C TYR A 32 22.84 11.89 -7.25
N LYS A 33 23.02 11.07 -6.20
CA LYS A 33 24.18 10.19 -6.05
C LYS A 33 24.28 9.20 -7.22
N ALA A 34 23.20 8.49 -7.55
CA ALA A 34 23.17 7.55 -8.68
C ALA A 34 23.46 8.24 -10.01
N ILE A 35 22.86 9.41 -10.29
CA ILE A 35 23.11 10.21 -11.48
C ILE A 35 24.60 10.54 -11.62
N LYS A 36 25.23 10.98 -10.52
CA LYS A 36 26.65 11.36 -10.50
C LYS A 36 27.56 10.15 -10.72
N GLU A 37 27.31 9.04 -10.02
CA GLU A 37 28.13 7.83 -10.07
C GLU A 37 28.05 7.14 -11.44
N ILE A 38 26.86 7.09 -12.04
CA ILE A 38 26.60 6.46 -13.34
C ILE A 38 27.01 7.39 -14.52
N GLY A 39 27.16 8.68 -14.25
CA GLY A 39 27.47 9.68 -15.28
C GLY A 39 26.28 9.94 -16.22
N TYR A 40 25.06 9.90 -15.68
CA TYR A 40 23.84 10.30 -16.37
C TYR A 40 23.89 11.81 -16.69
N LYS A 41 23.37 12.20 -17.86
CA LYS A 41 23.47 13.60 -18.35
C LYS A 41 22.18 14.39 -18.16
N GLY A 42 21.10 13.74 -17.71
CA GLY A 42 19.86 14.39 -17.33
C GLY A 42 19.84 14.73 -15.84
N ASP A 43 18.66 15.05 -15.35
CA ASP A 43 18.40 15.42 -13.95
C ASP A 43 17.33 14.53 -13.33
N TYR A 44 17.02 14.75 -12.05
CA TYR A 44 15.93 14.08 -11.34
C TYR A 44 15.01 15.09 -10.67
N LYS A 45 13.70 14.80 -10.67
CA LYS A 45 12.67 15.54 -9.90
C LYS A 45 11.70 14.57 -9.27
N GLY A 46 11.52 14.65 -7.97
CA GLY A 46 10.44 13.96 -7.29
C GLY A 46 9.12 14.72 -7.41
N VAL A 47 8.01 13.99 -7.42
CA VAL A 47 6.67 14.53 -7.44
C VAL A 47 5.81 13.78 -6.43
N PHE A 48 5.00 14.48 -5.63
CA PHE A 48 4.10 13.86 -4.67
C PHE A 48 2.67 13.79 -5.21
N PRO A 49 2.09 12.60 -5.34
CA PRO A 49 0.70 12.44 -5.73
C PRO A 49 -0.23 12.86 -4.58
N VAL A 50 -1.01 13.91 -4.76
CA VAL A 50 -1.90 14.46 -3.73
C VAL A 50 -2.92 13.43 -3.25
N LYS A 51 -3.41 12.54 -4.14
CA LYS A 51 -4.34 11.45 -3.82
C LYS A 51 -3.88 10.52 -2.69
N VAL A 52 -2.56 10.40 -2.48
CA VAL A 52 -1.99 9.50 -1.45
C VAL A 52 -2.28 10.00 -0.04
N ASN A 53 -2.21 11.32 0.17
CA ASN A 53 -2.63 11.96 1.42
C ASN A 53 -2.95 13.44 1.18
N GLN A 54 -4.24 13.77 1.13
CA GLN A 54 -4.77 15.10 0.82
C GLN A 54 -4.87 16.03 2.04
N GLN A 55 -4.43 15.59 3.21
CA GLN A 55 -4.53 16.40 4.44
C GLN A 55 -3.65 17.65 4.32
N ALA A 56 -4.22 18.83 4.59
CA ALA A 56 -3.55 20.11 4.43
C ALA A 56 -2.17 20.13 5.11
N GLN A 57 -2.09 19.70 6.38
CA GLN A 57 -0.83 19.68 7.12
C GLN A 57 0.23 18.73 6.53
N VAL A 58 -0.15 17.72 5.75
CA VAL A 58 0.80 16.85 5.05
C VAL A 58 1.30 17.52 3.79
N ILE A 59 0.38 18.09 2.98
CA ILE A 59 0.73 18.80 1.75
C ILE A 59 1.58 20.03 2.06
N ASP A 60 1.22 20.84 3.08
CA ASP A 60 2.02 21.97 3.53
C ASP A 60 3.48 21.56 3.79
N LYS A 61 3.68 20.44 4.52
CA LYS A 61 5.03 19.98 4.85
C LYS A 61 5.76 19.36 3.65
N ILE A 62 5.07 18.67 2.78
CA ILE A 62 5.66 18.17 1.52
C ILE A 62 6.17 19.34 0.66
N VAL A 63 5.38 20.40 0.52
CA VAL A 63 5.78 21.59 -0.24
C VAL A 63 6.92 22.34 0.44
N GLU A 64 6.84 22.54 1.76
CA GLU A 64 7.88 23.23 2.56
C GLU A 64 9.23 22.53 2.41
N PHE A 65 9.28 21.22 2.70
CA PHE A 65 10.52 20.44 2.66
C PHE A 65 11.00 20.12 1.24
N GLY A 66 10.06 20.02 0.31
CA GLY A 66 10.37 19.76 -1.10
C GLY A 66 10.91 20.97 -1.86
N LYS A 67 10.84 22.16 -1.31
CA LYS A 67 11.18 23.42 -2.01
C LYS A 67 12.63 23.47 -2.48
N GLU A 68 13.55 22.95 -1.66
CA GLU A 68 14.99 22.87 -1.96
C GLU A 68 15.28 21.95 -3.16
N TYR A 69 14.51 20.86 -3.29
CA TYR A 69 14.64 19.84 -4.35
C TYR A 69 13.78 20.15 -5.57
N HIS A 70 13.07 21.28 -5.59
CA HIS A 70 12.09 21.60 -6.63
C HIS A 70 11.02 20.49 -6.78
N PHE A 71 10.68 19.86 -5.68
CA PHE A 71 9.72 18.77 -5.60
C PHE A 71 8.34 19.24 -6.07
N GLY A 72 7.71 18.47 -6.95
CA GLY A 72 6.42 18.81 -7.55
C GLY A 72 5.23 18.13 -6.89
N LEU A 73 4.05 18.39 -7.45
CA LEU A 73 2.82 17.69 -7.08
C LEU A 73 2.18 17.02 -8.30
N GLU A 74 1.63 15.82 -8.11
CA GLU A 74 0.77 15.15 -9.08
C GLU A 74 -0.68 15.28 -8.62
N VAL A 75 -1.57 15.57 -9.56
CA VAL A 75 -2.99 15.81 -9.34
C VAL A 75 -3.84 15.08 -10.39
N GLY A 76 -4.85 14.35 -9.92
CA GLY A 76 -5.75 13.56 -10.77
C GLY A 76 -7.18 14.10 -10.81
N SER A 77 -7.46 15.22 -10.12
CA SER A 77 -8.80 15.82 -10.05
C SER A 77 -8.74 17.34 -9.88
N LYS A 78 -9.87 18.04 -10.19
CA LYS A 78 -9.97 19.49 -9.98
C LYS A 78 -9.69 19.93 -8.54
N PRO A 79 -10.25 19.29 -7.50
CA PRO A 79 -9.91 19.64 -6.12
C PRO A 79 -8.41 19.51 -5.82
N GLU A 80 -7.77 18.46 -6.32
CA GLU A 80 -6.32 18.28 -6.13
C GLU A 80 -5.51 19.36 -6.86
N LEU A 81 -5.93 19.76 -8.06
CA LEU A 81 -5.30 20.90 -8.77
C LEU A 81 -5.44 22.20 -7.98
N LEU A 82 -6.61 22.46 -7.39
CA LEU A 82 -6.81 23.64 -6.54
C LEU A 82 -5.91 23.60 -5.30
N ILE A 83 -5.75 22.42 -4.68
CA ILE A 83 -4.79 22.22 -3.58
C ILE A 83 -3.38 22.58 -4.05
N ALA A 84 -2.93 22.06 -5.20
CA ALA A 84 -1.59 22.32 -5.71
C ALA A 84 -1.37 23.83 -6.01
N LEU A 85 -2.36 24.50 -6.60
CA LEU A 85 -2.28 25.93 -6.94
C LEU A 85 -2.37 26.85 -5.71
N ALA A 86 -2.89 26.36 -4.59
CA ALA A 86 -2.97 27.12 -3.33
C ALA A 86 -1.62 27.15 -2.57
N HIS A 87 -0.62 26.39 -3.01
CA HIS A 87 0.67 26.30 -2.34
C HIS A 87 1.77 27.07 -3.10
N ASP A 88 2.73 27.60 -2.34
CA ASP A 88 3.91 28.31 -2.89
C ASP A 88 5.00 27.31 -3.33
N LEU A 89 4.76 26.65 -4.46
CA LEU A 89 5.74 25.75 -5.07
C LEU A 89 6.95 26.53 -5.60
N SER A 90 8.12 25.89 -5.62
CA SER A 90 9.30 26.46 -6.30
C SER A 90 8.98 26.72 -7.78
N SER A 91 9.48 27.82 -8.33
CA SER A 91 9.31 28.17 -9.77
C SER A 91 9.84 27.11 -10.74
N LYS A 92 10.70 26.19 -10.25
CA LYS A 92 11.23 25.07 -11.02
C LYS A 92 10.45 23.77 -10.78
N SER A 93 9.52 23.72 -9.83
CA SER A 93 8.66 22.57 -9.59
C SER A 93 7.66 22.40 -10.73
N THR A 94 7.16 21.17 -10.88
CA THR A 94 6.13 20.84 -11.88
C THR A 94 4.85 20.38 -11.19
N ILE A 95 3.71 20.72 -11.80
CA ILE A 95 2.42 20.11 -11.45
C ILE A 95 2.06 19.16 -12.59
N ILE A 96 1.97 17.85 -12.28
CA ILE A 96 1.62 16.80 -13.26
C ILE A 96 0.12 16.54 -13.16
N CYS A 97 -0.61 16.78 -14.22
CA CYS A 97 -2.07 16.60 -14.28
C CYS A 97 -2.41 15.28 -14.96
N ASN A 98 -2.56 14.22 -14.18
CA ASN A 98 -2.99 12.90 -14.62
C ASN A 98 -4.52 12.76 -14.59
N GLY A 99 -5.03 11.58 -14.95
CA GLY A 99 -6.45 11.27 -14.95
C GLY A 99 -7.23 11.91 -16.10
N ILE A 100 -8.51 11.58 -16.21
CA ILE A 100 -9.42 12.14 -17.24
C ILE A 100 -9.84 13.56 -16.84
N LYS A 101 -9.67 14.49 -17.75
CA LYS A 101 -9.86 15.92 -17.50
C LYS A 101 -11.07 16.47 -18.24
N ASP A 102 -11.92 17.20 -17.52
CA ASP A 102 -13.00 17.97 -18.10
C ASP A 102 -12.55 19.39 -18.54
N LYS A 103 -13.47 20.13 -19.14
CA LYS A 103 -13.21 21.47 -19.65
C LYS A 103 -12.67 22.44 -18.58
N GLU A 104 -13.24 22.39 -17.37
CA GLU A 104 -12.85 23.29 -16.28
C GLU A 104 -11.46 22.96 -15.73
N PHE A 105 -11.15 21.68 -15.60
CA PHE A 105 -9.82 21.24 -15.21
C PHE A 105 -8.75 21.74 -16.20
N ILE A 106 -8.98 21.50 -17.50
CA ILE A 106 -8.05 21.91 -18.56
C ILE A 106 -7.88 23.43 -18.58
N HIS A 107 -9.01 24.16 -18.47
CA HIS A 107 -8.98 25.61 -18.43
C HIS A 107 -8.14 26.14 -17.26
N LEU A 108 -8.36 25.62 -16.05
CA LEU A 108 -7.62 26.01 -14.86
C LEU A 108 -6.12 25.68 -14.98
N ALA A 109 -5.79 24.48 -15.47
CA ALA A 109 -4.42 24.04 -15.66
C ALA A 109 -3.65 24.91 -16.67
N ILE A 110 -4.27 25.29 -17.80
CA ILE A 110 -3.64 26.19 -18.77
C ILE A 110 -3.53 27.61 -18.20
N LEU A 111 -4.57 28.11 -17.53
CA LEU A 111 -4.57 29.45 -16.95
C LEU A 111 -3.50 29.59 -15.83
N SER A 112 -3.20 28.55 -15.08
CA SER A 112 -2.18 28.57 -14.02
C SER A 112 -0.78 28.93 -14.52
N GLN A 113 -0.51 28.71 -15.80
CA GLN A 113 0.76 29.12 -16.42
C GLN A 113 0.96 30.65 -16.44
N LYS A 114 -0.14 31.43 -16.47
CA LYS A 114 -0.04 32.90 -16.39
C LYS A 114 0.48 33.41 -15.06
N ILE A 115 0.32 32.62 -14.00
CA ILE A 115 0.80 32.95 -12.65
C ILE A 115 2.09 32.24 -12.31
N GLY A 116 2.74 31.59 -13.28
CA GLY A 116 4.10 31.07 -13.17
C GLY A 116 4.22 29.58 -12.86
N PHE A 117 3.12 28.83 -12.79
CA PHE A 117 3.22 27.38 -12.60
C PHE A 117 3.58 26.64 -13.89
N LYS A 118 4.49 25.67 -13.80
CA LYS A 118 4.73 24.69 -14.87
C LYS A 118 3.77 23.52 -14.72
N THR A 119 2.54 23.68 -15.20
CA THR A 119 1.47 22.69 -15.14
C THR A 119 1.44 21.88 -16.44
N ILE A 120 1.69 20.58 -16.37
CA ILE A 120 1.78 19.67 -17.51
C ILE A 120 0.51 18.82 -17.57
N LEU A 121 -0.26 18.97 -18.66
CA LEU A 121 -1.47 18.19 -18.91
C LEU A 121 -1.11 16.85 -19.56
N VAL A 122 -1.23 15.77 -18.83
CA VAL A 122 -0.92 14.42 -19.30
C VAL A 122 -2.14 13.80 -19.98
N LEU A 123 -2.05 13.54 -21.28
CA LEU A 123 -3.13 12.99 -22.10
C LEU A 123 -3.41 11.54 -21.74
N GLU A 124 -4.65 11.25 -21.35
CA GLU A 124 -5.18 9.91 -21.05
C GLU A 124 -6.13 9.42 -22.17
N SER A 125 -6.57 10.34 -23.06
CA SER A 125 -7.46 10.07 -24.18
C SER A 125 -7.19 11.01 -25.35
N PRO A 126 -7.29 10.54 -26.63
CA PRO A 126 -7.17 11.42 -27.80
C PRO A 126 -8.22 12.54 -27.85
N ARG A 127 -9.36 12.37 -27.18
CA ARG A 127 -10.43 13.41 -27.12
C ARG A 127 -10.05 14.62 -26.28
N GLU A 128 -9.20 14.43 -25.26
CA GLU A 128 -8.72 15.53 -24.43
C GLU A 128 -7.93 16.57 -25.24
N LEU A 129 -7.18 16.10 -26.25
CA LEU A 129 -6.34 16.95 -27.08
C LEU A 129 -7.16 18.00 -27.84
N ASP A 130 -8.30 17.63 -28.41
CA ASP A 130 -9.15 18.55 -29.16
C ASP A 130 -9.67 19.67 -28.24
N LEU A 131 -10.02 19.31 -27.00
CA LEU A 131 -10.48 20.27 -25.98
C LEU A 131 -9.33 21.18 -25.51
N ILE A 132 -8.15 20.62 -25.29
CA ILE A 132 -6.95 21.37 -24.88
C ILE A 132 -6.57 22.41 -25.96
N ILE A 133 -6.53 22.01 -27.22
CA ILE A 133 -6.20 22.91 -28.32
C ILE A 133 -7.23 24.07 -28.42
N LYS A 134 -8.51 23.75 -28.28
CA LYS A 134 -9.58 24.76 -28.26
C LYS A 134 -9.36 25.77 -27.13
N ILE A 135 -9.20 25.33 -25.90
CA ILE A 135 -9.01 26.19 -24.72
C ILE A 135 -7.69 26.99 -24.84
N SER A 136 -6.62 26.33 -25.30
CA SER A 136 -5.33 26.99 -25.55
C SER A 136 -5.47 28.19 -26.49
N LYS A 137 -6.22 28.04 -27.59
CA LYS A 137 -6.52 29.13 -28.54
C LYS A 137 -7.39 30.23 -27.92
N GLU A 138 -8.43 29.85 -27.15
CA GLU A 138 -9.29 30.77 -26.42
C GLU A 138 -8.50 31.64 -25.42
N LEU A 139 -7.55 31.04 -24.71
CA LEU A 139 -6.72 31.72 -23.70
C LEU A 139 -5.47 32.41 -24.29
N ASN A 140 -5.12 32.12 -25.54
CA ASN A 140 -3.86 32.48 -26.17
C ASN A 140 -2.62 32.04 -25.33
N ILE A 141 -2.62 30.80 -24.87
CA ILE A 141 -1.53 30.19 -24.09
C ILE A 141 -1.19 28.84 -24.69
N ARG A 142 0.07 28.59 -25.01
CA ARG A 142 0.53 27.24 -25.40
C ARG A 142 0.69 26.35 -24.17
N PRO A 143 0.02 25.19 -24.13
CA PRO A 143 0.06 24.32 -22.94
C PRO A 143 1.36 23.53 -22.87
N PHE A 144 1.76 23.12 -21.68
CA PHE A 144 2.68 22.01 -21.52
C PHE A 144 1.91 20.70 -21.55
N LEU A 145 2.30 19.78 -22.44
CA LEU A 145 1.62 18.49 -22.62
C LEU A 145 2.51 17.33 -22.23
N GLY A 146 1.88 16.33 -21.67
CA GLY A 146 2.42 15.01 -21.49
C GLY A 146 1.56 13.96 -22.22
N ILE A 147 2.10 12.79 -22.43
CA ILE A 147 1.39 11.65 -22.99
C ILE A 147 1.59 10.45 -22.07
N ARG A 148 0.49 9.83 -21.61
CA ARG A 148 0.55 8.63 -20.80
C ARG A 148 0.42 7.39 -21.67
N ILE A 149 1.40 6.53 -21.59
CA ILE A 149 1.45 5.26 -22.33
C ILE A 149 1.01 4.09 -21.43
N LYS A 150 0.36 3.10 -22.03
CA LYS A 150 0.13 1.80 -21.41
C LYS A 150 1.36 0.94 -21.58
N LEU A 151 1.91 0.47 -20.46
CA LEU A 151 2.96 -0.54 -20.49
C LEU A 151 2.34 -1.93 -20.65
N THR A 152 2.98 -2.79 -21.44
CA THR A 152 2.56 -4.18 -21.65
C THR A 152 3.03 -5.11 -20.55
N ASN A 153 4.13 -4.74 -19.87
CA ASN A 153 4.66 -5.47 -18.73
C ASN A 153 3.65 -5.50 -17.58
N LYS A 154 3.38 -6.70 -17.08
CA LYS A 154 2.58 -6.91 -15.88
C LYS A 154 3.49 -6.86 -14.67
N VAL A 155 3.06 -6.14 -13.63
CA VAL A 155 3.70 -6.12 -12.32
C VAL A 155 2.92 -6.97 -11.33
N SER A 156 3.61 -7.59 -10.39
CA SER A 156 3.00 -8.35 -9.30
C SER A 156 2.46 -7.42 -8.19
N GLY A 157 1.63 -7.96 -7.29
CA GLY A 157 1.06 -7.25 -6.15
C GLY A 157 -0.41 -6.85 -6.32
N ASN A 158 -0.96 -6.18 -5.31
CA ASN A 158 -2.39 -5.80 -5.22
C ASN A 158 -2.84 -4.87 -6.37
N TRP A 159 -1.93 -4.18 -7.02
CA TRP A 159 -2.19 -3.20 -8.08
C TRP A 159 -1.88 -3.73 -9.49
N SER A 160 -1.72 -5.04 -9.66
CA SER A 160 -1.43 -5.69 -10.96
C SER A 160 -2.43 -5.37 -12.07
N GLN A 161 -3.68 -5.04 -11.71
CA GLN A 161 -4.73 -4.64 -12.67
C GLN A 161 -4.57 -3.21 -13.21
N SER A 162 -3.69 -2.38 -12.62
CA SER A 162 -3.44 -1.02 -13.08
C SER A 162 -2.47 -0.94 -14.26
N SER A 163 -1.85 -2.04 -14.65
CA SER A 163 -0.92 -2.19 -15.77
C SER A 163 -1.44 -3.18 -16.83
N GLY A 164 -0.84 -3.16 -18.03
CA GLY A 164 -1.19 -4.02 -19.16
C GLY A 164 -2.34 -3.48 -20.02
N ASP A 165 -2.70 -4.23 -21.07
CA ASP A 165 -3.64 -3.81 -22.13
C ASP A 165 -5.04 -3.42 -21.62
N ARG A 166 -5.48 -4.00 -20.51
CA ARG A 166 -6.79 -3.76 -19.89
C ARG A 166 -6.79 -2.63 -18.88
N SER A 167 -5.67 -1.93 -18.68
CA SER A 167 -5.63 -0.74 -17.82
C SER A 167 -6.68 0.28 -18.27
N ALA A 168 -7.41 0.84 -17.30
CA ALA A 168 -8.36 1.92 -17.55
C ALA A 168 -7.67 3.24 -17.94
N PHE A 169 -6.35 3.35 -17.73
CA PHE A 169 -5.57 4.56 -17.89
C PHE A 169 -4.50 4.41 -18.96
N GLY A 170 -4.19 5.55 -19.60
CA GLY A 170 -3.15 5.65 -20.63
C GLY A 170 -3.63 5.24 -22.01
N LEU A 171 -2.84 5.60 -22.99
CA LEU A 171 -3.11 5.41 -24.42
C LEU A 171 -2.55 4.10 -24.95
N SER A 172 -3.29 3.43 -25.84
CA SER A 172 -2.74 2.35 -26.65
C SER A 172 -1.77 2.89 -27.69
N VAL A 173 -0.97 2.00 -28.31
CA VAL A 173 0.02 2.38 -29.32
C VAL A 173 -0.65 3.15 -30.49
N GLU A 174 -1.83 2.69 -30.96
CA GLU A 174 -2.58 3.36 -32.00
C GLU A 174 -3.03 4.76 -31.58
N GLN A 175 -3.51 4.90 -30.33
CA GLN A 175 -3.92 6.20 -29.78
C GLN A 175 -2.74 7.15 -29.61
N VAL A 176 -1.56 6.63 -29.24
CA VAL A 176 -0.32 7.43 -29.19
C VAL A 176 0.00 8.00 -30.58
N MET A 177 -0.07 7.17 -31.63
CA MET A 177 0.17 7.63 -33.01
C MET A 177 -0.91 8.60 -33.51
N GLU A 178 -2.18 8.41 -33.12
CA GLU A 178 -3.26 9.36 -33.40
C GLU A 178 -2.97 10.72 -32.76
N VAL A 179 -2.61 10.75 -31.48
CA VAL A 179 -2.27 11.98 -30.74
C VAL A 179 -1.08 12.71 -31.40
N ILE A 180 -0.01 11.99 -31.72
CA ILE A 180 1.16 12.58 -32.39
C ILE A 180 0.77 13.17 -33.75
N SER A 181 -0.02 12.48 -34.53
CA SER A 181 -0.49 12.95 -35.84
C SER A 181 -1.35 14.21 -35.72
N LYS A 182 -2.26 14.24 -34.75
CA LYS A 182 -3.08 15.45 -34.43
C LYS A 182 -2.23 16.61 -33.95
N LEU A 183 -1.23 16.37 -33.11
CA LEU A 183 -0.30 17.40 -32.63
C LEU A 183 0.51 18.02 -33.79
N LYS A 184 0.98 17.18 -34.73
CA LYS A 184 1.66 17.64 -35.95
C LYS A 184 0.75 18.51 -36.82
N ALA A 185 -0.47 18.01 -37.09
CA ALA A 185 -1.45 18.71 -37.93
C ALA A 185 -1.94 20.05 -37.36
N SER A 186 -1.94 20.18 -36.03
CA SER A 186 -2.36 21.37 -35.31
C SER A 186 -1.21 22.34 -34.96
N GLU A 187 0.02 22.00 -35.28
CA GLU A 187 1.24 22.72 -34.91
C GLU A 187 1.47 22.86 -33.40
N TYR A 188 1.12 21.81 -32.64
CA TYR A 188 1.27 21.72 -31.17
C TYR A 188 2.26 20.63 -30.74
N LEU A 189 3.01 20.01 -31.65
CA LEU A 189 3.94 18.93 -31.30
C LEU A 189 5.06 19.42 -30.36
N ASP A 190 5.47 20.68 -30.49
CA ASP A 190 6.45 21.34 -29.62
C ASP A 190 6.00 21.52 -28.18
N CYS A 191 4.69 21.39 -27.92
CA CYS A 191 4.12 21.38 -26.57
C CYS A 191 4.27 20.06 -25.85
N LEU A 192 4.53 18.96 -26.58
CA LEU A 192 4.66 17.60 -25.99
C LEU A 192 6.06 17.41 -25.40
N ILE A 193 6.18 17.68 -24.12
CA ILE A 193 7.47 17.70 -23.40
C ILE A 193 7.65 16.56 -22.40
N LEU A 194 6.60 15.77 -22.10
CA LEU A 194 6.65 14.74 -21.09
C LEU A 194 6.05 13.43 -21.61
N GLN A 195 6.72 12.32 -21.35
CA GLN A 195 6.13 10.98 -21.40
C GLN A 195 5.91 10.48 -19.99
N HIS A 196 4.71 10.05 -19.71
CA HIS A 196 4.33 9.41 -18.45
C HIS A 196 4.01 7.94 -18.64
N SER A 197 4.43 7.13 -17.70
CA SER A 197 4.01 5.73 -17.53
C SER A 197 3.84 5.42 -16.07
N HIS A 198 2.83 4.64 -15.70
CA HIS A 198 2.65 4.24 -14.31
C HIS A 198 3.03 2.76 -14.17
N LEU A 199 4.14 2.51 -13.50
CA LEU A 199 4.68 1.15 -13.31
C LEU A 199 3.79 0.32 -12.37
N GLY A 200 3.10 0.97 -11.44
CA GLY A 200 2.29 0.35 -10.40
C GLY A 200 2.49 1.01 -9.04
N SER A 201 1.92 0.42 -8.00
CA SER A 201 2.16 0.83 -6.60
C SER A 201 2.66 -0.37 -5.82
N GLN A 202 3.54 -0.15 -4.84
CA GLN A 202 4.09 -1.22 -4.00
C GLN A 202 4.63 -2.40 -4.84
N ILE A 203 5.55 -2.12 -5.77
CA ILE A 203 6.15 -3.16 -6.61
C ILE A 203 7.20 -3.91 -5.78
N PRO A 204 7.04 -5.22 -5.56
CA PRO A 204 7.89 -5.95 -4.63
C PRO A 204 9.23 -6.36 -5.22
N ASP A 205 9.38 -6.40 -6.56
CA ASP A 205 10.54 -6.93 -7.26
C ASP A 205 11.23 -5.89 -8.13
N ILE A 206 12.54 -5.70 -7.90
CA ILE A 206 13.37 -4.78 -8.66
C ILE A 206 13.45 -5.14 -10.16
N ILE A 207 13.34 -6.42 -10.51
CA ILE A 207 13.39 -6.87 -11.90
C ILE A 207 12.16 -6.37 -12.68
N GLU A 208 11.00 -6.32 -12.05
CA GLU A 208 9.77 -5.78 -12.66
C GLU A 208 9.92 -4.28 -12.93
N ILE A 209 10.51 -3.54 -12.00
CA ILE A 209 10.81 -2.11 -12.15
C ILE A 209 11.74 -1.89 -13.34
N ARG A 210 12.81 -2.69 -13.45
CA ARG A 210 13.77 -2.62 -14.57
C ARG A 210 13.08 -2.85 -15.92
N LYS A 211 12.30 -3.93 -16.05
CA LYS A 211 11.60 -4.26 -17.30
C LYS A 211 10.62 -3.17 -17.73
N ALA A 212 9.84 -2.65 -16.79
CA ALA A 212 8.90 -1.57 -17.07
C ALA A 212 9.61 -0.27 -17.46
N THR A 213 10.74 0.04 -16.81
CA THR A 213 11.58 1.21 -17.17
C THR A 213 12.17 1.04 -18.57
N GLN A 214 12.62 -0.15 -18.96
CA GLN A 214 13.10 -0.43 -20.33
C GLN A 214 12.00 -0.18 -21.36
N GLU A 215 10.79 -0.69 -21.14
CA GLU A 215 9.67 -0.46 -22.04
C GLU A 215 9.33 1.03 -22.15
N ALA A 216 9.30 1.75 -21.03
CA ALA A 216 9.08 3.20 -21.01
C ALA A 216 10.14 3.96 -21.84
N CYS A 217 11.41 3.60 -21.71
CA CYS A 217 12.50 4.18 -22.49
C CYS A 217 12.35 3.90 -24.00
N ARG A 218 11.87 2.72 -24.37
CA ARG A 218 11.59 2.41 -25.76
C ARG A 218 10.52 3.34 -26.35
N PHE A 219 9.42 3.54 -25.66
CA PHE A 219 8.39 4.50 -26.08
C PHE A 219 8.94 5.93 -26.12
N PHE A 220 9.74 6.34 -25.14
CA PHE A 220 10.37 7.65 -25.11
C PHE A 220 11.20 7.91 -26.37
N SER A 221 12.03 6.93 -26.75
CA SER A 221 12.86 7.01 -27.95
C SER A 221 12.01 7.11 -29.21
N GLU A 222 10.96 6.30 -29.35
CA GLU A 222 10.11 6.30 -30.54
C GLU A 222 9.30 7.60 -30.68
N ILE A 223 8.76 8.11 -29.56
CA ILE A 223 8.00 9.39 -29.57
C ILE A 223 8.95 10.55 -29.90
N THR A 224 10.17 10.56 -29.37
CA THR A 224 11.20 11.55 -29.72
C THR A 224 11.57 11.46 -31.20
N ASN A 225 11.72 10.26 -31.76
CA ASN A 225 11.99 10.05 -33.18
C ASN A 225 10.84 10.51 -34.09
N GLN A 226 9.60 10.59 -33.56
CA GLN A 226 8.48 11.22 -34.24
C GLN A 226 8.57 12.76 -34.26
N GLY A 227 9.55 13.37 -33.62
CA GLY A 227 9.82 14.80 -33.58
C GLY A 227 9.29 15.53 -32.33
N ALA A 228 8.77 14.82 -31.32
CA ALA A 228 8.38 15.44 -30.07
C ALA A 228 9.62 15.84 -29.24
N PRO A 229 9.71 17.08 -28.72
CA PRO A 229 10.84 17.54 -27.93
C PRO A 229 10.70 17.14 -26.47
N LEU A 230 10.67 15.82 -26.20
CA LEU A 230 10.52 15.31 -24.85
C LEU A 230 11.68 15.73 -23.94
N GLU A 231 11.35 16.39 -22.83
CA GLU A 231 12.28 16.83 -21.78
C GLU A 231 12.22 15.94 -20.52
N TYR A 232 11.08 15.28 -20.31
CA TYR A 232 10.78 14.53 -19.06
C TYR A 232 10.33 13.11 -19.37
N ILE A 233 10.89 12.16 -18.64
CA ILE A 233 10.37 10.79 -18.53
C ILE A 233 9.83 10.61 -17.12
N ASP A 234 8.51 10.49 -16.97
CA ASP A 234 7.83 10.24 -15.71
C ASP A 234 7.47 8.78 -15.61
N LEU A 235 8.09 8.09 -14.67
CA LEU A 235 7.93 6.67 -14.42
C LEU A 235 6.79 6.36 -13.42
N GLY A 236 6.08 7.41 -12.96
CA GLY A 236 5.01 7.26 -12.01
C GLY A 236 5.46 6.74 -10.64
N GLY A 237 4.58 5.98 -9.97
CA GLY A 237 4.88 5.34 -8.70
C GLY A 237 5.66 4.04 -8.87
N GLY A 238 5.73 3.26 -7.79
CA GLY A 238 6.33 1.91 -7.81
C GLY A 238 7.29 1.65 -6.66
N LEU A 239 7.99 2.67 -6.15
CA LEU A 239 8.84 2.51 -4.97
C LEU A 239 8.02 1.98 -3.79
N GLY A 240 8.29 0.75 -3.41
CA GLY A 240 7.58 0.04 -2.36
C GLY A 240 8.14 0.33 -0.96
N VAL A 241 7.41 -0.17 0.03
CA VAL A 241 7.76 -0.12 1.45
C VAL A 241 7.78 -1.53 2.00
N ASP A 242 8.80 -1.87 2.77
CA ASP A 242 8.86 -3.14 3.48
C ASP A 242 8.11 -3.01 4.81
N TYR A 243 6.83 -3.39 4.81
CA TYR A 243 5.99 -3.33 6.02
C TYR A 243 6.25 -4.48 6.98
N THR A 244 6.75 -5.61 6.49
CA THR A 244 6.99 -6.81 7.30
C THR A 244 8.43 -6.92 7.79
N GLY A 245 9.37 -6.20 7.19
CA GLY A 245 10.80 -6.30 7.49
C GLY A 245 11.47 -7.56 6.91
N GLU A 246 10.76 -8.29 6.03
CA GLU A 246 11.25 -9.57 5.49
C GLU A 246 12.25 -9.43 4.34
N GLN A 247 12.30 -8.27 3.68
CA GLN A 247 13.14 -8.00 2.51
C GLN A 247 12.98 -9.05 1.39
N LYS A 248 11.72 -9.36 1.07
CA LYS A 248 11.33 -10.37 0.07
C LYS A 248 10.43 -9.76 -1.00
N SER A 249 10.40 -10.40 -2.18
CA SER A 249 9.41 -10.14 -3.21
C SER A 249 8.04 -10.68 -2.76
N ALA A 250 7.32 -9.88 -1.97
CA ALA A 250 6.00 -10.20 -1.42
C ALA A 250 5.12 -8.94 -1.36
N VAL A 251 3.80 -9.10 -1.31
CA VAL A 251 2.80 -8.01 -1.38
C VAL A 251 3.07 -6.89 -0.36
N ASN A 252 3.48 -7.23 0.87
CA ASN A 252 3.74 -6.28 1.94
C ASN A 252 5.24 -6.08 2.22
N SER A 253 6.11 -6.47 1.28
CA SER A 253 7.56 -6.33 1.38
C SER A 253 8.17 -5.94 0.03
N ILE A 254 9.47 -5.72 -0.02
CA ILE A 254 10.25 -5.46 -1.22
C ILE A 254 11.60 -6.17 -1.13
N ASN A 255 12.14 -6.62 -2.27
CA ASN A 255 13.44 -7.31 -2.34
C ASN A 255 14.62 -6.37 -2.70
N TYR A 256 14.46 -5.07 -2.53
CA TYR A 256 15.46 -4.08 -2.91
C TYR A 256 15.54 -2.91 -1.90
N SER A 257 16.67 -2.24 -1.87
CA SER A 257 16.89 -1.00 -1.13
C SER A 257 16.57 0.24 -1.99
N LEU A 258 16.50 1.42 -1.36
CA LEU A 258 16.35 2.69 -2.07
C LEU A 258 17.52 2.95 -3.02
N ASP A 259 18.75 2.65 -2.62
CA ASP A 259 19.94 2.78 -3.46
C ASP A 259 19.83 1.91 -4.72
N GLU A 260 19.41 0.65 -4.57
CA GLU A 260 19.18 -0.26 -5.70
C GLU A 260 18.07 0.22 -6.63
N TYR A 261 16.97 0.74 -6.08
CA TYR A 261 15.89 1.32 -6.87
C TYR A 261 16.38 2.48 -7.74
N CYS A 262 17.03 3.48 -7.11
CA CYS A 262 17.50 4.67 -7.81
C CYS A 262 18.58 4.32 -8.85
N THR A 263 19.56 3.50 -8.48
CA THR A 263 20.62 3.05 -9.38
C THR A 263 20.06 2.30 -10.58
N ASN A 264 19.12 1.37 -10.34
CA ASN A 264 18.50 0.58 -11.39
C ASN A 264 17.75 1.43 -12.41
N ILE A 265 16.98 2.41 -11.95
CA ILE A 265 16.28 3.34 -12.84
C ILE A 265 17.26 4.16 -13.66
N VAL A 266 18.25 4.81 -13.02
CA VAL A 266 19.21 5.69 -13.71
C VAL A 266 20.05 4.91 -14.70
N GLU A 267 20.56 3.73 -14.34
CA GLU A 267 21.31 2.85 -15.24
C GLU A 267 20.47 2.41 -16.44
N THR A 268 19.23 1.98 -16.20
CA THR A 268 18.35 1.50 -17.26
C THR A 268 18.02 2.64 -18.24
N VAL A 269 17.62 3.80 -17.74
CA VAL A 269 17.32 4.97 -18.59
C VAL A 269 18.55 5.39 -19.39
N LYS A 270 19.70 5.47 -18.74
CA LYS A 270 20.95 5.80 -19.43
C LYS A 270 21.27 4.81 -20.55
N TYR A 271 21.27 3.52 -20.23
CA TYR A 271 21.63 2.46 -21.17
C TYR A 271 20.74 2.48 -22.42
N GLU A 272 19.42 2.49 -22.23
CA GLU A 272 18.44 2.43 -23.32
C GLU A 272 18.49 3.68 -24.22
N LEU A 273 18.66 4.87 -23.62
CA LEU A 273 18.71 6.11 -24.38
C LEU A 273 20.07 6.34 -25.07
N ASP A 274 21.19 5.89 -24.48
CA ASP A 274 22.49 5.89 -25.14
C ASP A 274 22.48 4.98 -26.39
N GLN A 275 21.88 3.78 -26.30
CA GLN A 275 21.72 2.89 -27.46
C GLN A 275 20.90 3.55 -28.58
N SER A 276 19.86 4.28 -28.23
CA SER A 276 18.98 4.99 -29.15
C SER A 276 19.55 6.34 -29.61
N LYS A 277 20.70 6.79 -29.07
CA LYS A 277 21.30 8.11 -29.29
C LYS A 277 20.37 9.29 -28.98
N ILE A 278 19.53 9.13 -27.98
CA ILE A 278 18.60 10.13 -27.49
C ILE A 278 19.22 10.88 -26.32
N LYS A 279 19.00 12.20 -26.29
CA LYS A 279 19.42 13.04 -25.16
C LYS A 279 18.72 12.59 -23.87
N HIS A 280 19.47 12.51 -22.78
CA HIS A 280 18.93 12.13 -21.48
C HIS A 280 17.92 13.17 -20.96
N PRO A 281 16.66 12.77 -20.66
CA PRO A 281 15.66 13.66 -20.07
C PRO A 281 15.88 13.84 -18.57
N THR A 282 15.09 14.71 -17.97
CA THR A 282 14.87 14.69 -16.52
C THR A 282 13.99 13.48 -16.15
N ILE A 283 14.45 12.63 -15.24
CA ILE A 283 13.67 11.53 -14.70
C ILE A 283 12.72 12.08 -13.63
N ILE A 284 11.45 11.68 -13.69
CA ILE A 284 10.44 11.99 -12.66
C ILE A 284 9.95 10.67 -12.05
N THR A 285 9.73 10.66 -10.74
CA THR A 285 9.02 9.59 -10.05
C THR A 285 7.96 10.15 -9.08
N GLU A 286 6.83 9.43 -8.97
CA GLU A 286 5.69 9.77 -8.12
C GLU A 286 5.68 8.90 -6.85
N SER A 287 6.70 8.99 -6.02
CA SER A 287 6.95 8.07 -4.89
C SER A 287 6.12 8.39 -3.63
N GLY A 288 4.79 8.58 -3.77
CA GLY A 288 3.91 9.03 -2.69
C GLY A 288 3.90 8.11 -1.47
N ARG A 289 3.68 6.80 -1.67
CA ARG A 289 3.68 5.81 -0.57
C ARG A 289 5.00 5.85 0.21
N ALA A 290 6.13 5.82 -0.47
CA ALA A 290 7.45 5.83 0.17
C ALA A 290 7.74 7.12 0.94
N CYS A 291 7.11 8.25 0.58
CA CYS A 291 7.23 9.50 1.34
C CYS A 291 6.44 9.47 2.66
N VAL A 292 5.22 8.93 2.67
CA VAL A 292 4.31 9.11 3.82
C VAL A 292 4.09 7.87 4.68
N ALA A 293 4.40 6.66 4.21
CA ALA A 293 4.02 5.41 4.87
C ALA A 293 4.42 5.32 6.36
N SER A 294 5.60 5.81 6.72
CA SER A 294 6.10 5.77 8.11
C SER A 294 6.00 7.11 8.84
N SER A 295 5.29 8.10 8.27
CA SER A 295 5.18 9.44 8.86
C SER A 295 4.13 9.53 9.96
N SER A 296 3.29 8.52 10.13
CA SER A 296 2.25 8.50 11.16
C SER A 296 2.15 7.13 11.83
N MET A 297 1.72 7.12 13.07
CA MET A 297 1.44 5.92 13.85
C MET A 297 0.19 6.09 14.69
N LEU A 298 -0.63 5.05 14.76
CA LEU A 298 -1.77 4.99 15.65
C LEU A 298 -1.35 4.38 16.98
N ILE A 299 -1.59 5.12 18.08
CA ILE A 299 -1.35 4.67 19.45
C ILE A 299 -2.71 4.49 20.10
N PHE A 300 -3.00 3.28 20.57
CA PHE A 300 -4.26 2.95 21.25
C PHE A 300 -4.02 2.05 22.45
N ASN A 301 -4.99 1.98 23.34
CA ASN A 301 -4.99 1.06 24.46
C ASN A 301 -5.86 -0.18 24.15
N ILE A 302 -5.54 -1.28 24.77
CA ILE A 302 -6.40 -2.47 24.78
C ILE A 302 -7.46 -2.27 25.85
N LEU A 303 -8.73 -2.42 25.48
CA LEU A 303 -9.89 -2.28 26.37
C LEU A 303 -10.18 -3.57 27.11
N GLU A 304 -10.11 -4.69 26.39
CA GLU A 304 -10.42 -6.02 26.90
C GLU A 304 -9.59 -7.06 26.16
N THR A 305 -9.34 -8.18 26.84
CA THR A 305 -8.67 -9.34 26.24
C THR A 305 -9.49 -10.60 26.56
N THR A 306 -9.90 -11.33 25.52
CA THR A 306 -10.50 -12.64 25.65
C THR A 306 -9.42 -13.70 25.50
N ASN A 307 -9.19 -14.48 26.55
CA ASN A 307 -8.25 -15.58 26.56
C ASN A 307 -9.01 -16.89 26.43
N PHE A 308 -8.43 -17.82 25.69
CA PHE A 308 -8.96 -19.18 25.51
C PHE A 308 -8.18 -20.22 26.32
N ASP A 309 -7.41 -19.79 27.31
CA ASP A 309 -6.75 -20.73 28.22
C ASP A 309 -7.74 -21.24 29.28
N SER A 310 -7.77 -22.54 29.45
CA SER A 310 -8.38 -23.16 30.61
C SER A 310 -7.41 -24.22 31.15
N HIS A 311 -7.03 -24.01 32.40
CA HIS A 311 -6.21 -24.99 33.14
C HIS A 311 -7.06 -25.79 34.15
N LYS A 312 -8.36 -25.48 34.21
CA LYS A 312 -9.28 -26.10 35.18
C LYS A 312 -9.85 -27.38 34.58
N LYS A 313 -9.35 -28.51 35.04
CA LYS A 313 -9.95 -29.82 34.77
C LYS A 313 -11.34 -29.86 35.39
N GLN A 314 -12.35 -30.23 34.61
CA GLN A 314 -13.70 -30.47 35.09
C GLN A 314 -13.81 -31.89 35.60
N GLU A 315 -14.48 -32.08 36.75
CA GLU A 315 -14.72 -33.41 37.31
C GLU A 315 -16.11 -33.90 36.87
N PRO A 316 -16.24 -35.21 36.53
CA PRO A 316 -17.52 -35.79 36.16
C PRO A 316 -18.53 -35.70 37.31
N ASP A 317 -19.78 -35.36 37.00
CA ASP A 317 -20.92 -35.44 37.91
C ASP A 317 -21.84 -36.59 37.46
N LYS A 318 -22.59 -37.15 38.42
CA LYS A 318 -23.51 -38.27 38.14
C LYS A 318 -24.64 -37.92 37.16
N ASN A 319 -24.93 -36.64 37.03
CA ASN A 319 -25.98 -36.12 36.17
C ASN A 319 -25.46 -35.63 34.82
N ASP A 320 -24.13 -35.63 34.59
CA ASP A 320 -23.57 -35.24 33.30
C ASP A 320 -24.03 -36.17 32.19
N HIS A 321 -24.30 -35.59 31.03
CA HIS A 321 -24.62 -36.39 29.86
C HIS A 321 -23.45 -37.32 29.46
N PRO A 322 -23.73 -38.54 29.01
CA PRO A 322 -22.66 -39.53 28.66
C PRO A 322 -21.62 -39.00 27.67
N LEU A 323 -22.02 -38.19 26.70
CA LEU A 323 -21.08 -37.56 25.74
C LEU A 323 -20.10 -36.61 26.44
N LEU A 324 -20.52 -35.84 27.43
CA LEU A 324 -19.63 -34.97 28.21
C LEU A 324 -18.67 -35.81 29.06
N THR A 325 -19.16 -36.87 29.66
CA THR A 325 -18.29 -37.80 30.41
C THR A 325 -17.24 -38.45 29.51
N ASN A 326 -17.60 -38.88 28.28
CA ASN A 326 -16.67 -39.44 27.32
C ASN A 326 -15.65 -38.38 26.86
N MET A 327 -16.07 -37.14 26.60
CA MET A 327 -15.17 -36.05 26.28
C MET A 327 -14.12 -35.81 27.36
N MET A 328 -14.50 -35.88 28.64
CA MET A 328 -13.59 -35.73 29.78
C MET A 328 -12.53 -36.85 29.88
N GLN A 329 -12.73 -37.99 29.19
CA GLN A 329 -11.75 -39.11 29.18
C GLN A 329 -10.65 -38.89 28.15
N ILE A 330 -10.79 -38.02 27.18
CA ILE A 330 -9.79 -37.80 26.10
C ILE A 330 -8.38 -37.61 26.64
N PRO A 331 -8.11 -36.82 27.70
CA PRO A 331 -6.77 -36.65 28.23
C PRO A 331 -6.10 -37.94 28.71
N SER A 332 -6.87 -39.00 29.00
CA SER A 332 -6.33 -40.29 29.49
C SER A 332 -5.62 -41.08 28.40
N TYR A 333 -5.91 -40.81 27.11
CA TYR A 333 -5.27 -41.52 25.99
C TYR A 333 -4.56 -40.56 25.01
N LEU A 334 -4.42 -39.29 25.40
CA LEU A 334 -3.71 -38.27 24.61
C LEU A 334 -2.20 -38.58 24.58
N SER A 335 -1.66 -38.77 23.39
CA SER A 335 -0.22 -38.90 23.11
C SER A 335 0.14 -38.12 21.82
N ILE A 336 1.43 -38.00 21.52
CA ILE A 336 1.88 -37.32 20.30
C ILE A 336 1.26 -37.95 19.04
N GLU A 337 1.26 -39.28 18.97
CA GLU A 337 0.75 -40.02 17.81
C GLU A 337 -0.79 -39.96 17.68
N ARG A 338 -1.49 -39.65 18.78
CA ARG A 338 -2.95 -39.64 18.82
C ARG A 338 -3.55 -38.22 18.91
N THR A 339 -2.75 -37.19 18.75
CA THR A 339 -3.23 -35.79 18.84
C THR A 339 -4.36 -35.49 17.85
N GLN A 340 -4.25 -35.94 16.59
CA GLN A 340 -5.27 -35.77 15.59
C GLN A 340 -6.57 -36.53 15.93
N GLU A 341 -6.47 -37.76 16.38
CA GLU A 341 -7.62 -38.57 16.84
C GLU A 341 -8.31 -37.87 18.03
N CYS A 342 -7.53 -37.42 19.02
CA CYS A 342 -8.07 -36.69 20.17
C CYS A 342 -8.77 -35.38 19.78
N LEU A 343 -8.26 -34.66 18.77
CA LEU A 343 -8.91 -33.47 18.26
C LEU A 343 -10.23 -33.82 17.58
N ASN A 344 -10.26 -34.85 16.77
CA ASN A 344 -11.48 -35.31 16.08
C ASN A 344 -12.55 -35.73 17.09
N ASP A 345 -12.19 -36.55 18.10
CA ASP A 345 -13.09 -36.94 19.17
C ASP A 345 -13.61 -35.73 19.96
N LEU A 346 -12.72 -34.78 20.27
CA LEU A 346 -13.05 -33.55 20.98
C LEU A 346 -14.09 -32.69 20.23
N ASN A 347 -13.87 -32.48 18.93
CA ASN A 347 -14.78 -31.74 18.07
C ASN A 347 -16.12 -32.48 17.92
N TYR A 348 -16.09 -33.80 17.71
CA TYR A 348 -17.30 -34.61 17.61
C TYR A 348 -18.18 -34.50 18.86
N TYR A 349 -17.62 -34.72 20.04
CA TYR A 349 -18.40 -34.64 21.29
C TYR A 349 -18.94 -33.23 21.52
N ARG A 350 -18.17 -32.20 21.25
CA ARG A 350 -18.61 -30.81 21.37
C ARG A 350 -19.79 -30.51 20.45
N ASP A 351 -19.75 -30.92 19.20
CA ASP A 351 -20.79 -30.63 18.22
C ASP A 351 -22.07 -31.41 18.51
N GLU A 352 -21.97 -32.65 18.96
CA GLU A 352 -23.12 -33.43 19.40
C GLU A 352 -23.80 -32.79 20.62
N ILE A 353 -23.02 -32.38 21.61
CA ILE A 353 -23.55 -31.72 22.81
C ILE A 353 -24.20 -30.39 22.46
N ARG A 354 -23.63 -29.61 21.57
CA ARG A 354 -24.22 -28.38 21.05
C ARG A 354 -25.56 -28.63 20.32
N THR A 355 -25.66 -29.75 19.63
CA THR A 355 -26.90 -30.17 18.96
C THR A 355 -27.98 -30.55 19.98
N LEU A 356 -27.60 -31.27 21.02
CA LEU A 356 -28.50 -31.60 22.13
C LEU A 356 -28.95 -30.34 22.90
N PHE A 357 -28.05 -29.38 23.13
CA PHE A 357 -28.40 -28.11 23.74
C PHE A 357 -29.42 -27.34 22.88
N ARG A 358 -29.22 -27.26 21.57
CA ARG A 358 -30.17 -26.62 20.62
C ARG A 358 -31.55 -27.29 20.63
N SER A 359 -31.61 -28.60 20.89
CA SER A 359 -32.88 -29.35 20.99
C SER A 359 -33.46 -29.38 22.39
N GLY A 360 -32.86 -28.67 23.36
CA GLY A 360 -33.35 -28.58 24.75
C GLY A 360 -33.13 -29.79 25.61
N GLN A 361 -32.23 -30.71 25.19
CA GLN A 361 -31.92 -31.95 25.94
C GLN A 361 -30.75 -31.76 26.92
N ILE A 362 -29.96 -30.71 26.74
CA ILE A 362 -28.88 -30.32 27.66
C ILE A 362 -29.17 -28.91 28.17
N ASN A 363 -28.92 -28.66 29.45
CA ASN A 363 -29.13 -27.35 30.07
C ASN A 363 -27.87 -26.46 29.96
N LEU A 364 -28.05 -25.16 30.29
CA LEU A 364 -26.98 -24.16 30.19
C LEU A 364 -25.75 -24.46 31.06
N PRO A 365 -25.87 -24.93 32.32
CA PRO A 365 -24.73 -25.35 33.13
C PRO A 365 -23.90 -26.49 32.51
N GLU A 366 -24.55 -27.50 31.94
CA GLU A 366 -23.86 -28.60 31.23
C GLU A 366 -23.17 -28.10 29.96
N MET A 367 -23.84 -27.22 29.21
CA MET A 367 -23.21 -26.59 28.05
C MET A 367 -21.96 -25.77 28.44
N ALA A 368 -22.02 -24.97 29.51
CA ALA A 368 -20.87 -24.24 30.03
C ALA A 368 -19.73 -25.17 30.43
N LYS A 369 -20.06 -26.26 31.13
CA LYS A 369 -19.06 -27.30 31.52
C LYS A 369 -18.43 -27.98 30.32
N THR A 370 -19.20 -28.17 29.25
CA THR A 370 -18.70 -28.70 27.96
C THR A 370 -17.67 -27.77 27.33
N GLU A 371 -17.97 -26.48 27.22
CA GLU A 371 -17.06 -25.49 26.63
C GLU A 371 -15.78 -25.35 27.48
N GLU A 372 -15.87 -25.34 28.80
CA GLU A 372 -14.71 -25.34 29.70
C GLU A 372 -13.86 -26.61 29.53
N THR A 373 -14.50 -27.78 29.40
CA THR A 373 -13.80 -29.05 29.11
C THR A 373 -13.11 -29.02 27.77
N TYR A 374 -13.75 -28.48 26.74
CA TYR A 374 -13.16 -28.29 25.42
C TYR A 374 -11.89 -27.45 25.50
N LEU A 375 -11.96 -26.30 26.16
CA LEU A 375 -10.81 -25.41 26.33
C LEU A 375 -9.66 -26.06 27.09
N TYR A 376 -9.99 -26.82 28.12
CA TYR A 376 -8.98 -27.57 28.88
C TYR A 376 -8.26 -28.60 27.99
N ILE A 377 -9.01 -29.40 27.24
CA ILE A 377 -8.46 -30.48 26.42
C ILE A 377 -7.65 -29.95 25.24
N ILE A 378 -8.15 -28.90 24.54
CA ILE A 378 -7.41 -28.29 23.43
C ILE A 378 -6.08 -27.69 23.91
N ASN A 379 -6.04 -27.11 25.11
CA ASN A 379 -4.79 -26.65 25.71
C ASN A 379 -3.85 -27.80 26.05
N LYS A 380 -4.35 -28.95 26.48
CA LYS A 380 -3.53 -30.16 26.65
C LYS A 380 -2.98 -30.70 25.33
N ILE A 381 -3.77 -30.66 24.26
CA ILE A 381 -3.30 -31.01 22.91
C ILE A 381 -2.17 -30.04 22.48
N LYS A 382 -2.32 -28.74 22.71
CA LYS A 382 -1.25 -27.75 22.43
C LYS A 382 0.04 -28.06 23.22
N GLU A 383 -0.07 -28.38 24.50
CA GLU A 383 1.10 -28.75 25.33
C GLU A 383 1.84 -29.93 24.72
N VAL A 384 1.11 -30.99 24.32
CA VAL A 384 1.71 -32.19 23.70
C VAL A 384 2.36 -31.88 22.35
N LEU A 385 1.73 -31.04 21.53
CA LEU A 385 2.25 -30.63 20.22
C LEU A 385 3.53 -29.79 20.30
N THR A 386 3.80 -29.11 21.42
CA THR A 386 5.09 -28.40 21.58
C THR A 386 6.28 -29.36 21.60
N LEU A 387 6.03 -30.65 21.76
CA LEU A 387 7.03 -31.74 21.78
C LEU A 387 7.16 -32.46 20.43
N SER A 388 6.37 -32.04 19.41
CA SER A 388 6.35 -32.67 18.08
C SER A 388 6.93 -31.70 17.02
N ASP A 389 7.71 -32.26 16.10
CA ASP A 389 8.25 -31.51 14.95
C ASP A 389 7.27 -31.48 13.75
N GLU A 390 6.24 -32.33 13.77
CA GLU A 390 5.23 -32.40 12.69
C GLU A 390 3.85 -32.05 13.23
N ILE A 391 3.23 -31.00 12.65
CA ILE A 391 1.87 -30.56 12.98
C ILE A 391 1.06 -30.56 11.68
N THR A 392 -0.12 -31.22 11.68
CA THR A 392 -1.03 -31.18 10.53
C THR A 392 -1.64 -29.79 10.38
N GLU A 393 -2.06 -29.43 9.15
CA GLU A 393 -2.71 -28.15 8.85
C GLU A 393 -4.00 -27.95 9.68
N GLU A 394 -4.77 -29.02 9.91
CA GLU A 394 -5.99 -29.00 10.70
C GLU A 394 -5.72 -28.70 12.18
N LEU A 395 -4.69 -29.34 12.75
CA LEU A 395 -4.24 -29.08 14.13
C LEU A 395 -3.72 -27.62 14.26
N GLN A 396 -2.95 -27.15 13.28
CA GLN A 396 -2.46 -25.78 13.27
C GLN A 396 -3.61 -24.77 13.20
N THR A 397 -4.58 -25.01 12.33
CA THR A 397 -5.79 -24.17 12.19
C THR A 397 -6.58 -24.14 13.50
N SER A 398 -6.76 -25.29 14.15
CA SER A 398 -7.47 -25.37 15.44
C SER A 398 -6.74 -24.60 16.55
N ILE A 399 -5.42 -24.63 16.55
CA ILE A 399 -4.58 -23.86 17.49
C ILE A 399 -4.69 -22.37 17.20
N ASP A 400 -4.63 -21.96 15.93
CA ASP A 400 -4.68 -20.56 15.52
C ASP A 400 -6.07 -19.94 15.83
N ASN A 401 -7.13 -20.70 15.71
CA ASN A 401 -8.49 -20.31 16.13
C ASN A 401 -8.63 -20.06 17.64
N MET A 402 -7.62 -20.47 18.43
CA MET A 402 -7.56 -20.24 19.89
C MET A 402 -6.60 -19.10 20.25
N ALA A 403 -6.22 -18.27 19.29
CA ALA A 403 -5.45 -17.06 19.57
C ALA A 403 -6.24 -16.12 20.47
N ASP A 404 -5.54 -15.42 21.37
CA ASP A 404 -6.19 -14.40 22.23
C ASP A 404 -6.80 -13.30 21.38
N ILE A 405 -7.95 -12.78 21.78
CA ILE A 405 -8.59 -11.64 21.12
C ILE A 405 -8.34 -10.40 21.96
N TYR A 406 -7.69 -9.40 21.35
CA TYR A 406 -7.42 -8.11 21.96
C TYR A 406 -8.36 -7.06 21.36
N HIS A 407 -9.22 -6.45 22.16
CA HIS A 407 -10.10 -5.36 21.73
C HIS A 407 -9.37 -4.02 21.89
N GLY A 408 -8.96 -3.44 20.75
CA GLY A 408 -8.25 -2.17 20.69
C GLY A 408 -9.21 -0.99 20.64
N ASN A 409 -8.87 0.10 21.34
CA ASN A 409 -9.64 1.33 21.33
C ASN A 409 -9.36 2.15 20.05
N PHE A 410 -9.80 1.67 18.92
CA PHE A 410 -9.72 2.37 17.62
C PHE A 410 -10.79 1.82 16.67
N SER A 411 -11.08 2.55 15.57
CA SER A 411 -11.85 2.03 14.44
C SER A 411 -10.90 1.70 13.30
N LEU A 412 -10.91 0.46 12.85
CA LEU A 412 -10.11 0.00 11.70
C LEU A 412 -10.50 0.75 10.43
N PHE A 413 -11.81 0.91 10.20
CA PHE A 413 -12.34 1.57 9.00
C PHE A 413 -11.96 3.05 8.89
N GLN A 414 -11.78 3.75 10.02
CA GLN A 414 -11.33 5.14 10.04
C GLN A 414 -9.81 5.29 10.06
N SER A 415 -9.12 4.45 10.83
CA SER A 415 -7.71 4.64 11.12
C SER A 415 -6.78 3.82 10.24
N LEU A 416 -7.22 2.64 9.81
CA LEU A 416 -6.43 1.68 9.03
C LEU A 416 -7.27 1.05 7.89
N PRO A 417 -7.96 1.86 7.06
CA PRO A 417 -8.90 1.33 6.06
C PRO A 417 -8.26 0.38 5.05
N ASP A 418 -6.96 0.54 4.78
CA ASP A 418 -6.23 -0.30 3.83
C ASP A 418 -6.08 -1.76 4.32
N VAL A 419 -6.15 -2.01 5.63
CA VAL A 419 -6.18 -3.39 6.18
C VAL A 419 -7.41 -4.12 5.64
N TRP A 420 -8.57 -3.48 5.72
CA TRP A 420 -9.84 -4.02 5.24
C TRP A 420 -9.95 -4.00 3.70
N ALA A 421 -9.59 -2.87 3.08
CA ALA A 421 -9.85 -2.66 1.65
C ALA A 421 -8.92 -3.44 0.73
N ILE A 422 -7.68 -3.69 1.13
CA ILE A 422 -6.63 -4.27 0.27
C ILE A 422 -5.70 -5.24 1.00
N ASP A 423 -6.07 -5.75 2.15
CA ASP A 423 -5.25 -6.67 2.97
C ASP A 423 -3.85 -6.12 3.31
N GLN A 424 -3.75 -4.79 3.46
CA GLN A 424 -2.47 -4.15 3.80
C GLN A 424 -2.05 -4.51 5.22
N LEU A 425 -0.88 -5.10 5.38
CA LEU A 425 -0.28 -5.29 6.70
C LEU A 425 0.42 -4.02 7.17
N HIS A 426 0.26 -3.70 8.44
CA HIS A 426 1.01 -2.65 9.12
C HIS A 426 1.79 -3.24 10.28
N PRO A 427 3.01 -2.76 10.57
CA PRO A 427 3.75 -3.18 11.76
C PRO A 427 2.96 -2.85 13.02
N ILE A 428 2.82 -3.83 13.91
CA ILE A 428 2.16 -3.68 15.21
C ILE A 428 3.18 -4.02 16.29
N ALA A 429 3.33 -3.14 17.27
CA ALA A 429 4.25 -3.35 18.39
C ALA A 429 3.64 -2.88 19.71
N PRO A 430 3.84 -3.60 20.82
CA PRO A 430 3.46 -3.11 22.13
C PRO A 430 4.37 -1.94 22.54
N ILE A 431 3.83 -0.97 23.29
CA ILE A 431 4.62 0.12 23.89
C ILE A 431 5.23 -0.31 25.24
N GLN A 432 4.65 -1.33 25.84
CA GLN A 432 5.06 -1.87 27.13
C GLN A 432 5.71 -3.24 26.96
N LYS A 433 6.47 -3.68 27.96
CA LYS A 433 7.10 -5.00 28.00
C LYS A 433 8.04 -5.30 26.82
N LEU A 434 8.70 -4.29 26.28
CA LEU A 434 9.58 -4.41 25.11
C LEU A 434 10.78 -5.35 25.32
N ASN A 435 11.13 -5.63 26.58
CA ASN A 435 12.22 -6.55 26.96
C ASN A 435 11.75 -7.98 27.19
N GLU A 436 10.44 -8.26 27.06
CA GLU A 436 9.88 -9.58 27.23
C GLU A 436 9.64 -10.24 25.85
N LYS A 437 10.05 -11.51 25.72
CA LYS A 437 9.73 -12.26 24.48
C LYS A 437 8.24 -12.59 24.47
N PRO A 438 7.48 -12.26 23.41
CA PRO A 438 6.09 -12.64 23.30
C PRO A 438 5.95 -14.17 23.30
N LYS A 439 4.96 -14.69 24.04
CA LYS A 439 4.72 -16.13 24.21
C LYS A 439 3.38 -16.58 23.62
N ARG A 440 2.54 -15.65 23.23
CA ARG A 440 1.15 -15.93 22.79
C ARG A 440 0.92 -15.29 21.41
N ARG A 441 0.06 -15.93 20.65
CA ARG A 441 -0.52 -15.33 19.44
C ARG A 441 -1.78 -14.60 19.83
N GLY A 442 -2.07 -13.50 19.17
CA GLY A 442 -3.27 -12.70 19.39
C GLY A 442 -3.82 -12.16 18.09
N VAL A 443 -5.12 -11.97 18.09
CA VAL A 443 -5.86 -11.30 17.04
C VAL A 443 -6.28 -9.94 17.59
N LEU A 444 -6.19 -8.89 16.80
CA LEU A 444 -6.58 -7.55 17.21
C LEU A 444 -7.92 -7.20 16.56
N ASN A 445 -8.94 -6.97 17.38
CA ASN A 445 -10.23 -6.45 16.96
C ASN A 445 -10.31 -4.96 17.30
N ASP A 446 -10.99 -4.20 16.46
CA ASP A 446 -11.35 -2.83 16.75
C ASP A 446 -12.58 -2.73 17.68
N ILE A 447 -13.06 -1.51 17.95
CA ILE A 447 -14.23 -1.27 18.80
C ILE A 447 -15.57 -1.35 18.03
N THR A 448 -15.55 -1.56 16.73
CA THR A 448 -16.80 -1.64 15.96
C THR A 448 -17.46 -3.01 16.15
N CYS A 449 -18.78 -3.07 15.93
CA CYS A 449 -19.51 -4.34 15.98
C CYS A 449 -19.46 -5.10 14.64
N ASP A 450 -18.58 -4.71 13.74
CA ASP A 450 -18.41 -5.33 12.42
C ASP A 450 -17.36 -6.44 12.48
N SER A 451 -17.66 -7.60 11.92
CA SER A 451 -16.74 -8.75 11.86
C SER A 451 -15.47 -8.48 11.03
N ASP A 452 -15.52 -7.50 10.13
CA ASP A 452 -14.38 -7.10 9.30
C ASP A 452 -13.39 -6.19 10.05
N GLY A 453 -13.74 -5.71 11.25
CA GLY A 453 -12.90 -4.89 12.14
C GLY A 453 -11.78 -5.68 12.82
N ILE A 454 -11.14 -6.61 12.11
CA ILE A 454 -10.17 -7.58 12.64
C ILE A 454 -8.83 -7.52 11.91
N ILE A 455 -7.73 -7.64 12.67
CA ILE A 455 -6.37 -7.85 12.17
C ILE A 455 -5.89 -9.21 12.69
N ASN A 456 -5.83 -10.21 11.82
CA ASN A 456 -5.55 -11.60 12.14
C ASN A 456 -4.40 -12.22 11.32
N LYS A 457 -3.64 -11.39 10.61
CA LYS A 457 -2.52 -11.81 9.74
C LYS A 457 -1.17 -11.40 10.31
#